data_62df0af16ed2af5f138ba0841e79d0ad
#
_entry.id   62df0af16ed2af5f138ba0841e79d0ad
#
_cell.length_a   1.000
_cell.length_b   1.000
_cell.length_c   1.000
_cell.angle_alpha   90.00
_cell.angle_beta   90.00
_cell.angle_gamma   90.00
#
_symmetry.space_group_name_H-M   'P 1'
#
loop_
_entity.id
_entity.type
_entity.pdbx_description
1 polymer ?
#
loop_
_entity_poly.entity_id
_entity_poly.type
_entity_poly.pdbx_seq_one_letter_code
_entity_poly.pdbx_strand_id
1 'polypeptide(L)'
;MSKKELLLSRLNEIGDSLAQRETALALIGLGSVGKDIDRLDSFSDLDFFAIVKDGSKADYINDLSWLSDIAPIAYAFRNTMDGYKLLYADGVFCEFAVFEMDELLQAAYAPGRIVWKVEGIDESICIPKKKGSSRAKASPEWLIGEALT
;
A
#
# COMPACT_ATOMS: atom_id res chain seq x y z
N MET A 1 7.85 8.70 -20.71
CA MET A 1 7.90 8.56 -19.24
C MET A 1 8.73 7.32 -18.90
N SER A 2 9.69 7.49 -18.02
CA SER A 2 10.49 6.34 -17.60
C SER A 2 9.65 5.45 -16.69
N LYS A 3 10.10 4.21 -16.50
CA LYS A 3 9.41 3.28 -15.59
C LYS A 3 9.33 3.86 -14.18
N LYS A 4 10.43 4.50 -13.73
CA LYS A 4 10.44 5.11 -12.41
C LYS A 4 9.38 6.21 -12.29
N GLU A 5 9.28 7.06 -13.31
CA GLU A 5 8.27 8.10 -13.32
C GLU A 5 6.86 7.52 -13.37
N LEU A 6 6.67 6.43 -14.10
CA LEU A 6 5.38 5.77 -14.18
C LEU A 6 4.98 5.21 -12.81
N LEU A 7 5.93 4.60 -12.09
CA LEU A 7 5.64 4.05 -10.76
C LEU A 7 5.22 5.15 -9.80
N LEU A 8 5.96 6.25 -9.77
CA LEU A 8 5.63 7.36 -8.87
C LEU A 8 4.32 8.02 -9.25
N SER A 9 4.07 8.16 -10.54
CA SER A 9 2.82 8.73 -11.04
C SER A 9 1.64 7.86 -10.64
N ARG A 10 1.78 6.53 -10.80
CA ARG A 10 0.71 5.62 -10.42
C ARG A 10 0.43 5.68 -8.93
N LEU A 11 1.46 5.74 -8.11
CA LEU A 11 1.28 5.84 -6.67
C LEU A 11 0.51 7.11 -6.30
N ASN A 12 0.84 8.23 -6.94
CA ASN A 12 0.12 9.48 -6.71
C ASN A 12 -1.33 9.39 -7.18
N GLU A 13 -1.57 8.71 -8.30
CA GLU A 13 -2.93 8.49 -8.79
C GLU A 13 -3.75 7.66 -7.81
N ILE A 14 -3.11 6.68 -7.18
CA ILE A 14 -3.79 5.86 -6.16
C ILE A 14 -4.18 6.76 -4.98
N GLY A 15 -3.27 7.64 -4.57
CA GLY A 15 -3.58 8.62 -3.52
C GLY A 15 -4.75 9.51 -3.89
N ASP A 16 -4.77 10.00 -5.11
CA ASP A 16 -5.88 10.85 -5.58
C ASP A 16 -7.20 10.08 -5.61
N SER A 17 -7.17 8.81 -6.01
CA SER A 17 -8.35 7.97 -6.02
C SER A 17 -8.89 7.76 -4.61
N LEU A 18 -8.00 7.51 -3.66
CA LEU A 18 -8.42 7.36 -2.26
C LEU A 18 -8.98 8.67 -1.72
N ALA A 19 -8.41 9.80 -2.12
CA ALA A 19 -8.87 11.11 -1.66
C ALA A 19 -10.32 11.40 -2.09
N GLN A 20 -10.81 10.73 -3.11
CA GLN A 20 -12.20 10.87 -3.56
C GLN A 20 -13.18 10.05 -2.73
N ARG A 21 -12.68 9.22 -1.80
CA ARG A 21 -13.52 8.30 -1.05
C ARG A 21 -13.56 8.73 0.40
N GLU A 22 -14.78 8.87 0.94
CA GLU A 22 -14.98 9.43 2.28
C GLU A 22 -14.41 8.54 3.39
N THR A 23 -14.29 7.25 3.13
CA THR A 23 -13.84 6.31 4.15
C THR A 23 -12.35 6.01 4.10
N ALA A 24 -11.63 6.56 3.11
CA ALA A 24 -10.18 6.39 3.04
C ALA A 24 -9.51 7.43 3.92
N LEU A 25 -8.46 7.04 4.62
CA LEU A 25 -7.76 7.91 5.56
C LEU A 25 -6.33 8.24 5.15
N ALA A 26 -5.62 7.29 4.58
CA ALA A 26 -4.21 7.52 4.23
C ALA A 26 -3.69 6.48 3.25
N LEU A 27 -2.61 6.83 2.58
CA LEU A 27 -1.83 5.93 1.74
C LEU A 27 -0.38 6.02 2.19
N ILE A 28 0.18 4.89 2.57
CA ILE A 28 1.55 4.81 3.05
C ILE A 28 2.37 4.01 2.04
N GLY A 29 3.39 4.64 1.47
CA GLY A 29 4.32 3.94 0.58
C GLY A 29 5.37 3.20 1.38
N LEU A 30 5.73 2.01 0.94
CA LEU A 30 6.65 1.12 1.62
C LEU A 30 7.81 0.77 0.68
N GLY A 31 8.88 0.25 1.26
CA GLY A 31 10.01 -0.23 0.47
C GLY A 31 10.58 0.86 -0.42
N SER A 32 10.73 0.57 -1.72
CA SER A 32 11.33 1.49 -2.66
C SER A 32 10.48 2.73 -2.94
N VAL A 33 9.21 2.72 -2.58
CA VAL A 33 8.36 3.92 -2.69
C VAL A 33 8.07 4.51 -1.32
N GLY A 34 8.76 4.05 -0.29
CA GLY A 34 8.71 4.57 1.06
C GLY A 34 10.02 5.25 1.43
N LYS A 35 10.63 4.79 2.53
CA LYS A 35 11.90 5.36 2.98
C LYS A 35 13.05 5.12 2.02
N ASP A 36 12.97 4.08 1.23
CA ASP A 36 14.04 3.70 0.30
C ASP A 36 13.82 4.24 -1.10
N ILE A 37 13.17 5.40 -1.21
CA ILE A 37 12.79 5.95 -2.52
C ILE A 37 14.00 6.21 -3.43
N ASP A 38 15.17 6.45 -2.85
CA ASP A 38 16.39 6.64 -3.64
C ASP A 38 16.79 5.36 -4.37
N ARG A 39 16.26 4.23 -3.97
CA ARG A 39 16.58 2.93 -4.57
C ARG A 39 15.55 2.51 -5.62
N LEU A 40 14.56 3.38 -5.89
CA LEU A 40 13.53 3.09 -6.87
C LEU A 40 14.15 3.00 -8.26
N ASP A 41 13.87 1.91 -8.95
CA ASP A 41 14.36 1.71 -10.30
C ASP A 41 13.31 1.02 -11.15
N SER A 42 13.68 0.64 -12.39
CA SER A 42 12.71 0.08 -13.33
C SER A 42 12.22 -1.32 -12.96
N PHE A 43 12.85 -1.95 -11.98
CA PHE A 43 12.43 -3.27 -11.51
C PHE A 43 11.67 -3.21 -10.20
N SER A 44 11.47 -2.01 -9.65
CA SER A 44 10.74 -1.84 -8.40
C SER A 44 9.25 -2.07 -8.59
N ASP A 45 8.61 -2.52 -7.52
CA ASP A 45 7.16 -2.65 -7.45
C ASP A 45 6.60 -1.58 -6.54
N LEU A 46 5.30 -1.37 -6.59
CA LEU A 46 4.63 -0.48 -5.66
C LEU A 46 4.15 -1.28 -4.45
N ASP A 47 4.76 -1.04 -3.31
CA ASP A 47 4.32 -1.64 -2.05
C ASP A 47 3.67 -0.55 -1.22
N PHE A 48 2.45 -0.79 -0.74
CA PHE A 48 1.77 0.24 0.03
C PHE A 48 0.71 -0.32 0.96
N PHE A 49 0.33 0.50 1.93
CA PHE A 49 -0.84 0.26 2.77
C PHE A 49 -1.87 1.34 2.47
N ALA A 50 -3.13 0.93 2.31
CA ALA A 50 -4.26 1.85 2.29
C ALA A 50 -4.94 1.78 3.65
N ILE A 51 -5.07 2.91 4.32
CA ILE A 51 -5.65 2.97 5.66
C ILE A 51 -7.05 3.54 5.53
N VAL A 52 -8.03 2.86 6.09
CA VAL A 52 -9.43 3.21 5.94
C VAL A 52 -10.12 3.27 7.31
N LYS A 53 -11.29 3.88 7.34
CA LYS A 53 -12.08 4.00 8.56
C LYS A 53 -12.56 2.65 9.03
N ASP A 54 -12.78 2.55 10.34
CA ASP A 54 -13.29 1.32 10.94
C ASP A 54 -14.60 0.91 10.28
N GLY A 55 -14.69 -0.36 9.94
CA GLY A 55 -15.86 -0.90 9.28
C GLY A 55 -15.85 -0.78 7.76
N SER A 56 -14.84 -0.12 7.19
CA SER A 56 -14.78 0.13 5.75
C SER A 56 -13.86 -0.81 5.00
N LYS A 57 -13.07 -1.61 5.69
CA LYS A 57 -12.05 -2.44 5.04
C LYS A 57 -12.62 -3.35 3.96
N ALA A 58 -13.77 -3.99 4.25
CA ALA A 58 -14.36 -4.92 3.30
C ALA A 58 -14.71 -4.24 1.97
N ASP A 59 -15.09 -2.97 2.02
CA ASP A 59 -15.43 -2.23 0.81
C ASP A 59 -14.23 -2.09 -0.13
N TYR A 60 -13.02 -2.02 0.44
CA TYR A 60 -11.79 -1.85 -0.35
C TYR A 60 -11.18 -3.20 -0.76
N ILE A 61 -11.48 -4.26 -0.01
CA ILE A 61 -11.01 -5.60 -0.33
C ILE A 61 -11.90 -6.25 -1.38
N ASN A 62 -13.19 -6.07 -1.26
CA ASN A 62 -14.15 -6.76 -2.15
C ASN A 62 -14.42 -5.98 -3.44
N ASP A 63 -14.02 -4.73 -3.51
CA ASP A 63 -14.22 -3.90 -4.69
C ASP A 63 -12.94 -3.10 -4.92
N LEU A 64 -12.23 -3.43 -5.99
CA LEU A 64 -10.98 -2.78 -6.32
C LEU A 64 -11.14 -1.63 -7.28
N SER A 65 -12.34 -1.04 -7.38
CA SER A 65 -12.58 0.09 -8.28
C SER A 65 -11.67 1.27 -7.96
N TRP A 66 -11.26 1.41 -6.69
CA TRP A 66 -10.32 2.48 -6.32
C TRP A 66 -8.96 2.32 -7.00
N LEU A 67 -8.69 1.15 -7.57
CA LEU A 67 -7.48 0.88 -8.34
C LEU A 67 -7.80 0.76 -9.82
N SER A 68 -8.91 0.10 -10.17
CA SER A 68 -9.24 -0.13 -11.59
C SER A 68 -9.75 1.12 -12.29
N ASP A 69 -10.26 2.10 -11.54
CA ASP A 69 -10.69 3.36 -12.15
C ASP A 69 -9.52 4.19 -12.66
N ILE A 70 -8.31 3.92 -12.17
CA ILE A 70 -7.12 4.68 -12.56
C ILE A 70 -6.57 4.18 -13.89
N ALA A 71 -6.51 2.88 -14.05
CA ALA A 71 -5.91 2.25 -15.24
C ALA A 71 -6.38 0.80 -15.31
N PRO A 72 -6.34 0.20 -16.50
CA PRO A 72 -6.77 -1.20 -16.64
C PRO A 72 -5.89 -2.15 -15.86
N ILE A 73 -6.52 -3.10 -15.17
CA ILE A 73 -5.84 -4.14 -14.42
C ILE A 73 -5.77 -5.41 -15.27
N ALA A 74 -4.55 -5.95 -15.41
CA ALA A 74 -4.38 -7.20 -16.15
C ALA A 74 -4.82 -8.40 -15.30
N TYR A 75 -4.43 -8.41 -14.03
CA TYR A 75 -4.94 -9.41 -13.09
C TYR A 75 -4.67 -8.95 -11.66
N ALA A 76 -5.41 -9.56 -10.72
CA ALA A 76 -5.21 -9.34 -9.30
C ALA A 76 -5.58 -10.62 -8.58
N PHE A 77 -4.85 -10.94 -7.53
CA PHE A 77 -5.21 -12.06 -6.69
C PHE A 77 -4.91 -11.75 -5.23
N ARG A 78 -5.76 -12.28 -4.37
CA ARG A 78 -5.65 -12.05 -2.95
C ARG A 78 -4.55 -12.95 -2.40
N ASN A 79 -3.50 -12.33 -1.86
CA ASN A 79 -2.36 -13.08 -1.35
C ASN A 79 -2.37 -13.20 0.17
N THR A 80 -3.14 -12.34 0.84
CA THR A 80 -3.34 -12.41 2.29
C THR A 80 -4.77 -12.03 2.59
N MET A 81 -5.18 -12.14 3.85
CA MET A 81 -6.50 -11.67 4.25
C MET A 81 -6.66 -10.18 4.09
N ASP A 82 -5.54 -9.45 4.08
CA ASP A 82 -5.55 -8.00 4.12
C ASP A 82 -5.30 -7.35 2.77
N GLY A 83 -4.88 -8.11 1.78
CA GLY A 83 -4.48 -7.46 0.52
C GLY A 83 -4.30 -8.36 -0.66
N TYR A 84 -3.66 -7.80 -1.68
CA TYR A 84 -3.55 -8.38 -3.00
C TYR A 84 -2.18 -8.17 -3.60
N LYS A 85 -1.87 -9.01 -4.57
CA LYS A 85 -0.89 -8.72 -5.61
C LYS A 85 -1.66 -8.38 -6.87
N LEU A 86 -1.29 -7.30 -7.54
CA LEU A 86 -2.05 -6.77 -8.66
C LEU A 86 -1.10 -6.30 -9.74
N LEU A 87 -1.38 -6.67 -10.98
CA LEU A 87 -0.62 -6.19 -12.13
C LEU A 87 -1.52 -5.33 -13.00
N TYR A 88 -1.13 -4.09 -13.20
CA TYR A 88 -1.78 -3.23 -14.17
C TYR A 88 -1.35 -3.63 -15.59
N ALA A 89 -2.22 -3.39 -16.54
CA ALA A 89 -1.96 -3.78 -17.94
C ALA A 89 -0.72 -3.11 -18.52
N ASP A 90 -0.32 -1.95 -17.98
CA ASP A 90 0.87 -1.25 -18.44
C ASP A 90 2.15 -1.71 -17.75
N GLY A 91 2.08 -2.77 -16.95
CA GLY A 91 3.26 -3.36 -16.34
C GLY A 91 3.57 -2.91 -14.92
N VAL A 92 2.78 -2.00 -14.35
CA VAL A 92 2.98 -1.58 -12.96
C VAL A 92 2.46 -2.68 -12.05
N PHE A 93 3.35 -3.23 -11.23
CA PHE A 93 2.99 -4.30 -10.30
C PHE A 93 2.89 -3.73 -8.88
N CYS A 94 1.83 -4.11 -8.19
CA CYS A 94 1.56 -3.63 -6.83
C CYS A 94 1.40 -4.79 -5.87
N GLU A 95 1.87 -4.60 -4.66
CA GLU A 95 1.52 -5.47 -3.55
C GLU A 95 1.06 -4.57 -2.42
N PHE A 96 -0.15 -4.81 -1.91
CA PHE A 96 -0.69 -3.88 -0.93
C PHE A 96 -1.56 -4.60 0.09
N ALA A 97 -1.77 -3.92 1.21
CA ALA A 97 -2.73 -4.34 2.22
C ALA A 97 -3.63 -3.16 2.53
N VAL A 98 -4.85 -3.47 2.96
CA VAL A 98 -5.82 -2.50 3.44
C VAL A 98 -5.98 -2.74 4.93
N PHE A 99 -5.78 -1.71 5.73
CA PHE A 99 -5.91 -1.81 7.18
C PHE A 99 -6.84 -0.73 7.71
N GLU A 100 -7.60 -1.10 8.73
CA GLU A 100 -8.24 -0.11 9.58
C GLU A 100 -7.19 0.36 10.60
N MET A 101 -7.42 1.49 11.23
CA MET A 101 -6.39 2.08 12.09
C MET A 101 -5.95 1.14 13.20
N ASP A 102 -6.89 0.42 13.83
CA ASP A 102 -6.54 -0.51 14.90
C ASP A 102 -5.61 -1.61 14.40
N GLU A 103 -5.83 -2.08 13.19
CA GLU A 103 -4.98 -3.10 12.59
C GLU A 103 -3.59 -2.57 12.31
N LEU A 104 -3.51 -1.35 11.83
CA LEU A 104 -2.22 -0.73 11.56
C LEU A 104 -1.41 -0.60 12.84
N LEU A 105 -2.05 -0.22 13.94
CA LEU A 105 -1.36 -0.05 15.21
C LEU A 105 -0.84 -1.37 15.76
N GLN A 106 -1.42 -2.49 15.34
CA GLN A 106 -0.98 -3.83 15.75
C GLN A 106 0.05 -4.43 14.79
N ALA A 107 0.17 -3.86 13.60
CA ALA A 107 1.03 -4.44 12.57
C ALA A 107 2.51 -4.13 12.84
N ALA A 108 3.38 -5.05 12.46
CA ALA A 108 4.81 -4.84 12.46
C ALA A 108 5.25 -4.63 11.01
N TYR A 109 5.86 -3.50 10.74
CA TYR A 109 6.30 -3.18 9.37
C TYR A 109 7.49 -2.22 9.44
N ALA A 110 8.21 -2.10 8.34
CA ALA A 110 9.30 -1.13 8.25
C ALA A 110 8.71 0.27 8.07
N PRO A 111 9.39 1.31 8.56
CA PRO A 111 8.90 2.67 8.38
C PRO A 111 8.63 2.98 6.91
N GLY A 112 7.52 3.66 6.66
CA GLY A 112 7.11 4.03 5.32
C GLY A 112 7.09 5.54 5.14
N ARG A 113 6.42 5.97 4.09
CA ARG A 113 6.28 7.38 3.73
C ARG A 113 4.82 7.68 3.47
N ILE A 114 4.33 8.79 4.03
CA ILE A 114 2.97 9.24 3.73
C ILE A 114 2.94 9.74 2.30
N VAL A 115 2.11 9.12 1.48
CA VAL A 115 1.87 9.57 0.11
C VAL A 115 0.69 10.53 0.11
N TRP A 116 -0.35 10.19 0.88
CA TRP A 116 -1.55 11.01 1.03
C TRP A 116 -2.19 10.68 2.38
N LYS A 117 -2.81 11.67 2.98
CA LYS A 117 -3.62 11.43 4.18
C LYS A 117 -4.66 12.53 4.30
N VAL A 118 -5.74 12.23 5.03
CA VAL A 118 -6.73 13.26 5.37
C VAL A 118 -6.21 14.08 6.54
N GLU A 119 -6.78 15.26 6.69
CA GLU A 119 -6.48 16.11 7.82
C GLU A 119 -6.89 15.40 9.11
N GLY A 120 -6.10 15.55 10.14
CA GLY A 120 -6.39 14.91 11.43
C GLY A 120 -5.68 13.60 11.67
N ILE A 121 -5.10 13.01 10.64
CA ILE A 121 -4.30 11.80 10.79
C ILE A 121 -2.86 12.20 11.05
N ASP A 122 -2.26 11.61 12.09
CA ASP A 122 -0.89 11.90 12.47
C ASP A 122 0.08 11.22 11.52
N GLU A 123 1.08 11.94 11.06
CA GLU A 123 2.09 11.38 10.16
C GLU A 123 2.87 10.24 10.80
N SER A 124 2.86 10.13 12.11
CA SER A 124 3.57 9.05 12.80
C SER A 124 3.02 7.66 12.45
N ILE A 125 1.87 7.58 11.78
CA ILE A 125 1.33 6.28 11.35
C ILE A 125 2.24 5.58 10.35
N CYS A 126 3.14 6.31 9.68
CA CYS A 126 4.08 5.67 8.76
C CYS A 126 5.27 5.04 9.49
N ILE A 127 5.35 5.23 10.82
CA ILE A 127 6.39 4.63 11.65
C ILE A 127 5.68 3.63 12.57
N PRO A 128 6.03 2.35 12.52
CA PRO A 128 5.28 1.36 13.27
C PRO A 128 5.46 1.52 14.77
N LYS A 129 4.36 1.32 15.50
CA LYS A 129 4.40 1.30 16.96
C LYS A 129 5.12 0.06 17.44
N LYS A 130 4.92 -1.06 16.74
CA LYS A 130 5.68 -2.27 16.96
C LYS A 130 6.78 -2.28 15.94
N LYS A 131 8.02 -2.49 16.37
CA LYS A 131 9.10 -2.55 15.43
C LYS A 131 8.95 -3.76 14.57
N GLY A 132 8.93 -3.55 13.29
CA GLY A 132 9.03 -4.63 12.36
C GLY A 132 10.39 -5.23 12.52
N SER A 133 10.46 -6.51 12.32
CA SER A 133 11.70 -7.17 12.37
C SER A 133 12.53 -6.59 11.28
N SER A 134 13.48 -5.90 11.68
CA SER A 134 14.31 -5.34 10.70
C SER A 134 15.06 -6.43 10.07
N ARG A 135 14.72 -7.33 10.48
CA ARG A 135 15.09 -8.31 9.96
C ARG A 135 14.33 -9.01 9.21
N ALA A 136 14.01 -8.71 9.41
CA ALA A 136 13.59 -9.18 8.87
C ALA A 136 13.20 -9.41 8.01
N LYS A 137 13.31 -9.26 8.04
CA LYS A 137 13.12 -9.25 7.37
C LYS A 137 12.62 -9.44 6.72
N ALA A 138 12.54 -9.30 6.79
CA ALA A 138 12.18 -9.28 6.35
C ALA A 138 11.46 -9.52 5.73
N SER A 139 11.39 -9.71 5.69
CA SER A 139 10.73 -9.96 4.98
C SER A 139 9.75 -9.87 4.89
N PRO A 140 9.43 -9.61 4.57
CA PRO A 140 8.17 -9.45 4.65
C PRO A 140 7.41 -10.67 4.67
N GLU A 141 7.64 -11.45 5.52
CA GLU A 141 6.88 -12.55 5.75
C GLU A 141 5.56 -12.26 6.29
N TRP A 142 5.44 -11.21 7.06
CA TRP A 142 4.15 -10.82 7.58
C TRP A 142 3.22 -10.43 6.44
N LEU A 143 3.78 -10.06 5.37
CA LEU A 143 3.00 -9.81 4.23
C LEU A 143 2.69 -11.06 3.54
N ILE A 144 3.49 -11.93 3.82
CA ILE A 144 3.38 -13.10 3.18
C ILE A 144 3.01 -14.14 4.09
N GLY A 145 3.07 -13.84 4.86
CA GLY A 145 3.03 -14.35 5.41
C GLY A 145 2.81 -14.95 5.81
N GLU A 146 2.79 -14.76 5.93
CA GLU A 146 2.73 -15.10 6.13
C GLU A 146 2.19 -15.42 6.04
N ALA A 147 1.89 -15.30 5.73
CA ALA A 147 1.53 -15.43 5.39
C ALA A 147 1.33 -16.00 5.10
N LEU A 148 1.36 -16.07 5.15
CA LEU A 148 1.35 -16.38 4.87
C LEU A 148 1.05 -17.05 4.88
N THR A 149 0.84 -17.20 5.13
CA THR A 149 0.75 -17.58 5.15
C THR A 149 0.50 -17.94 5.19
#